data_cf5a7b0ec8d6b8abdbda36653636aae8
#
_entry.id   cf5a7b0ec8d6b8abdbda36653636aae8
#
_cell.length_a   1.000
_cell.length_b   1.000
_cell.length_c   1.000
_cell.angle_alpha   90.00
_cell.angle_beta   90.00
_cell.angle_gamma   90.00
#
_symmetry.space_group_name_H-M   'P 1'
#
loop_
_entity.id
_entity.type
_entity.pdbx_description
1 polymer ?
#
loop_
_entity_poly.entity_id
_entity_poly.type
_entity_poly.pdbx_seq_one_letter_code
_entity_poly.pdbx_strand_id
1 'polypeptide(L)'
;MYSLETIGQNKRHNPADLSSPPTVLLLLLSLFMAIVSGKSTASDTDQLASTMPKLVVQITVDQLRGDLPMRFRERLGEGGFRYLLEQGTHFNNAHYRHANTETAVGHATLVTGADPSRHGIVANEWFDPQTGESTYNTEDDRHHLIGEKAKTHQGVSPRNLLSSTIGDELVLSNAAKSRVFSVSGKDRGAILPGGHAGKAFWYSKSSGQFVTSTYYYDEYPKWVADWNAGKPTERYRGQQWKLLQPRETYFARDLDDREYEADFGALGRTFPHGYGDDKYTNLVVGLTPAIDELTLEFAKLVLEKEKLGAGAVTDFLAVSFSATDYVGHLFGPASLETEDNILRLDRILASFFSFLDETVGLENTLIVLSADHGAPEAPEYMQSIGLDTGRFDFDHFKQPNPLSAALLERFGRNDLILAHSHPYLHLNYIAIREAGLEPSVVERFVAAEAIKLPGIAYAMSRSELVDGQYADAPIQRQIRRNFHFDRSGSVHLVQEQYWFLHSTDEAAKMGLAGLAAIHGSPWVYDTYVPIFFAGHTVPAQKIDRRVSPTDIAPTISDYLGIKYPSGNSGNPLSEVTRARTITQ
;
A
#
# COMPACT_ATOMS: atom_id res chain seq x y z
N MET A 1 -33.18 6.11 40.51
CA MET A 1 -33.98 6.71 41.56
C MET A 1 -34.14 8.18 41.25
N TYR A 2 -35.39 8.63 41.29
CA TYR A 2 -36.03 9.93 40.98
C TYR A 2 -36.19 10.22 39.49
N SER A 3 -37.32 10.00 38.87
CA SER A 3 -38.80 10.32 38.90
C SER A 3 -39.05 11.80 38.57
N LEU A 4 -39.63 12.04 37.36
CA LEU A 4 -40.99 12.37 36.96
C LEU A 4 -41.66 13.56 37.68
N GLU A 5 -42.23 14.51 36.92
CA GLU A 5 -43.61 15.03 36.92
C GLU A 5 -43.68 16.31 36.07
N THR A 6 -44.40 16.38 35.00
CA THR A 6 -45.83 16.50 34.67
C THR A 6 -46.53 17.81 35.16
N ILE A 7 -47.32 18.40 34.26
CA ILE A 7 -48.56 19.25 34.38
C ILE A 7 -48.47 20.41 33.34
N GLY A 8 -49.37 20.73 32.46
CA GLY A 8 -50.76 20.29 32.20
C GLY A 8 -51.47 21.34 31.32
N GLN A 9 -52.25 20.83 30.49
CA GLN A 9 -53.59 21.20 29.98
C GLN A 9 -54.03 22.65 29.71
N ASN A 10 -54.57 22.79 28.49
CA ASN A 10 -55.95 23.18 28.15
C ASN A 10 -56.16 24.56 27.49
N LYS A 11 -56.74 24.66 26.30
CA LYS A 11 -58.17 24.79 26.00
C LYS A 11 -58.49 24.92 24.50
N ARG A 12 -59.56 24.21 24.16
CA ARG A 12 -60.28 24.23 22.87
C ARG A 12 -60.98 25.58 22.63
N HIS A 13 -61.20 25.92 21.34
CA HIS A 13 -62.52 26.35 20.82
C HIS A 13 -62.59 26.25 19.29
N ASN A 14 -63.58 25.56 18.80
CA ASN A 14 -64.26 25.56 17.51
C ASN A 14 -65.67 26.09 17.75
N PRO A 15 -66.60 26.35 16.81
CA PRO A 15 -66.60 26.49 15.35
C PRO A 15 -67.49 27.67 14.80
N ALA A 16 -67.66 27.80 13.50
CA ALA A 16 -68.88 28.12 12.73
C ALA A 16 -68.52 28.84 11.44
N ASP A 17 -68.71 28.27 10.28
CA ASP A 17 -69.84 28.16 9.39
C ASP A 17 -70.20 29.47 8.65
N LEU A 18 -70.14 29.46 7.31
CA LEU A 18 -71.22 29.78 6.36
C LEU A 18 -70.72 30.12 4.94
N SER A 19 -71.15 29.29 3.99
CA SER A 19 -71.75 29.60 2.68
C SER A 19 -70.89 30.12 1.50
N SER A 20 -71.03 29.37 0.45
CA SER A 20 -70.73 29.50 -0.98
C SER A 20 -71.48 30.63 -1.75
N PRO A 21 -71.33 30.68 -3.10
CA PRO A 21 -70.25 31.10 -4.00
C PRO A 21 -70.66 32.36 -4.86
N PRO A 22 -69.85 32.81 -5.82
CA PRO A 22 -70.10 32.43 -7.21
C PRO A 22 -68.88 32.40 -8.17
N THR A 23 -68.92 31.37 -9.01
CA THR A 23 -68.55 31.29 -10.41
C THR A 23 -68.21 32.63 -11.08
N VAL A 24 -66.97 32.78 -11.58
CA VAL A 24 -66.48 33.40 -12.79
C VAL A 24 -64.94 33.55 -12.68
N LEU A 25 -64.20 32.58 -13.17
CA LEU A 25 -62.86 32.74 -13.73
C LEU A 25 -62.35 31.37 -14.29
N LEU A 26 -63.04 30.92 -15.31
CA LEU A 26 -62.70 29.71 -16.06
C LEU A 26 -62.62 30.06 -17.55
N LEU A 27 -61.71 31.00 -17.93
CA LEU A 27 -61.47 31.26 -19.34
C LEU A 27 -60.13 31.99 -19.63
N LEU A 28 -59.11 31.85 -18.78
CA LEU A 28 -57.75 32.36 -19.07
C LEU A 28 -56.60 31.39 -18.70
N LEU A 29 -56.88 30.11 -18.56
CA LEU A 29 -55.87 29.08 -18.29
C LEU A 29 -55.69 28.06 -19.42
N SER A 30 -56.22 28.30 -20.61
CA SER A 30 -56.12 27.36 -21.74
C SER A 30 -55.23 27.88 -22.91
N LEU A 31 -54.45 28.97 -22.73
CA LEU A 31 -53.54 29.45 -23.76
C LEU A 31 -52.08 29.58 -23.33
N PHE A 32 -51.67 28.91 -22.21
CA PHE A 32 -50.28 28.88 -21.77
C PHE A 32 -49.72 27.44 -21.61
N MET A 33 -50.44 26.42 -22.13
CA MET A 33 -50.02 25.03 -22.09
C MET A 33 -49.58 24.45 -23.45
N ALA A 34 -49.09 25.25 -24.36
CA ALA A 34 -48.71 24.77 -25.70
C ALA A 34 -47.33 25.20 -26.18
N ILE A 35 -46.41 25.72 -25.31
CA ILE A 35 -44.99 25.95 -25.69
C ILE A 35 -44.10 25.62 -24.48
N VAL A 36 -44.21 24.46 -23.90
CA VAL A 36 -43.10 23.78 -23.18
C VAL A 36 -43.16 22.29 -23.56
N SER A 37 -42.99 22.03 -24.84
CA SER A 37 -42.45 20.74 -25.26
C SER A 37 -40.99 20.77 -24.88
N GLY A 38 -40.73 20.41 -23.61
CA GLY A 38 -39.40 20.30 -23.07
C GLY A 38 -38.58 19.36 -23.92
N LYS A 39 -37.48 19.81 -24.39
CA LYS A 39 -36.38 18.95 -24.75
C LYS A 39 -36.10 18.10 -23.55
N SER A 40 -36.22 16.82 -23.74
CA SER A 40 -35.93 15.73 -22.81
C SER A 40 -34.66 16.00 -22.03
N THR A 41 -34.75 15.89 -20.70
CA THR A 41 -33.65 15.87 -19.72
C THR A 41 -32.75 14.62 -19.85
N ALA A 42 -32.69 13.99 -21.03
CA ALA A 42 -31.77 12.91 -21.35
C ALA A 42 -30.34 13.40 -21.64
N SER A 43 -30.13 14.72 -21.88
CA SER A 43 -28.81 15.23 -22.28
C SER A 43 -27.86 15.47 -21.10
N ASP A 44 -28.34 15.78 -19.91
CA ASP A 44 -27.46 16.12 -18.78
C ASP A 44 -26.91 14.90 -18.07
N THR A 45 -27.69 13.82 -17.98
CA THR A 45 -27.21 12.54 -17.45
C THR A 45 -26.25 11.82 -18.41
N ASP A 46 -26.50 11.93 -19.73
CA ASP A 46 -25.60 11.36 -20.74
C ASP A 46 -24.32 12.19 -20.91
N GLN A 47 -24.35 13.50 -20.76
CA GLN A 47 -23.15 14.34 -20.74
C GLN A 47 -22.32 14.13 -19.46
N LEU A 48 -22.93 14.00 -18.29
CA LEU A 48 -22.24 13.62 -17.05
C LEU A 48 -21.65 12.22 -17.14
N ALA A 49 -22.32 11.25 -17.75
CA ALA A 49 -21.80 9.91 -17.99
C ALA A 49 -20.58 9.91 -18.95
N SER A 50 -20.51 10.87 -19.90
CA SER A 50 -19.36 11.03 -20.81
C SER A 50 -18.15 11.72 -20.17
N THR A 51 -18.33 12.31 -18.96
CA THR A 51 -17.26 13.03 -18.22
C THR A 51 -16.59 12.21 -17.14
N MET A 52 -17.08 10.99 -16.84
CA MET A 52 -16.49 10.08 -15.84
C MET A 52 -15.63 9.01 -16.50
N PRO A 53 -14.46 8.66 -15.95
CA PRO A 53 -13.71 7.52 -16.44
C PRO A 53 -14.53 6.24 -16.28
N LYS A 54 -14.46 5.35 -17.25
CA LYS A 54 -15.08 4.02 -17.18
C LYS A 54 -14.29 3.08 -16.26
N LEU A 55 -13.00 3.35 -16.13
CA LEU A 55 -12.08 2.55 -15.34
C LEU A 55 -11.08 3.45 -14.59
N VAL A 56 -10.85 3.16 -13.33
CA VAL A 56 -9.68 3.64 -12.58
C VAL A 56 -8.70 2.49 -12.46
N VAL A 57 -7.46 2.69 -12.90
CA VAL A 57 -6.36 1.74 -12.72
C VAL A 57 -5.36 2.36 -11.74
N GLN A 58 -5.26 1.80 -10.54
CA GLN A 58 -4.25 2.17 -9.56
C GLN A 58 -3.10 1.18 -9.61
N ILE A 59 -1.93 1.65 -10.02
CA ILE A 59 -0.70 0.86 -10.11
C ILE A 59 0.15 1.21 -8.91
N THR A 60 0.55 0.19 -8.13
CA THR A 60 1.57 0.31 -7.11
C THR A 60 2.81 -0.44 -7.59
N VAL A 61 3.96 0.21 -7.62
CA VAL A 61 5.25 -0.46 -7.82
C VAL A 61 5.93 -0.52 -6.47
N ASP A 62 5.97 -1.72 -5.91
CA ASP A 62 6.54 -2.00 -4.58
C ASP A 62 8.01 -1.54 -4.53
N GLN A 63 8.37 -0.71 -3.56
CA GLN A 63 9.73 -0.17 -3.35
C GLN A 63 10.24 0.80 -4.43
N LEU A 64 9.37 1.39 -5.27
CA LEU A 64 9.84 2.34 -6.29
C LEU A 64 10.19 3.70 -5.66
N ARG A 65 11.46 3.90 -5.37
CA ARG A 65 11.96 5.21 -4.91
C ARG A 65 11.76 6.29 -5.97
N GLY A 66 11.37 7.49 -5.55
CA GLY A 66 10.92 8.57 -6.44
C GLY A 66 11.94 9.06 -7.48
N ASP A 67 13.25 8.82 -7.27
CA ASP A 67 14.30 9.20 -8.22
C ASP A 67 14.48 8.20 -9.37
N LEU A 68 14.07 6.92 -9.20
CA LEU A 68 14.39 5.85 -10.15
C LEU A 68 13.81 6.09 -11.56
N PRO A 69 12.56 6.54 -11.76
CA PRO A 69 12.05 6.83 -13.10
C PRO A 69 12.83 7.93 -13.82
N MET A 70 13.34 8.92 -13.08
CA MET A 70 14.12 10.00 -13.64
C MET A 70 15.59 9.63 -13.84
N ARG A 71 16.17 8.80 -12.95
CA ARG A 71 17.55 8.29 -13.04
C ARG A 71 17.80 7.56 -14.37
N PHE A 72 16.81 6.75 -14.80
CA PHE A 72 16.93 5.93 -16.00
C PHE A 72 16.20 6.52 -17.23
N ARG A 73 15.72 7.76 -17.17
CA ARG A 73 14.85 8.38 -18.19
C ARG A 73 15.36 8.21 -19.63
N GLU A 74 16.66 8.43 -19.86
CA GLU A 74 17.28 8.34 -21.21
C GLU A 74 17.28 6.90 -21.79
N ARG A 75 16.99 5.91 -20.95
CA ARG A 75 16.99 4.47 -21.30
C ARG A 75 15.58 3.87 -21.38
N LEU A 76 14.58 4.61 -20.92
CA LEU A 76 13.18 4.18 -20.93
C LEU A 76 12.59 4.26 -22.34
N GLY A 77 11.66 3.35 -22.65
CA GLY A 77 10.85 3.39 -23.89
C GLY A 77 9.79 4.50 -23.86
N GLU A 78 9.08 4.68 -24.96
CA GLU A 78 8.09 5.77 -25.08
C GLU A 78 6.78 5.50 -24.33
N GLY A 79 6.34 4.24 -24.27
CA GLY A 79 4.99 3.87 -23.82
C GLY A 79 4.85 3.56 -22.32
N GLY A 80 5.96 3.47 -21.56
CA GLY A 80 5.97 3.12 -20.14
C GLY A 80 6.04 4.35 -19.22
N PHE A 81 7.11 4.45 -18.43
CA PHE A 81 7.32 5.61 -17.55
C PHE A 81 7.39 6.93 -18.31
N ARG A 82 7.93 6.95 -19.53
CA ARG A 82 7.96 8.18 -20.34
C ARG A 82 6.56 8.68 -20.70
N TYR A 83 5.61 7.80 -20.98
CA TYR A 83 4.22 8.18 -21.15
C TYR A 83 3.67 8.92 -19.91
N LEU A 84 3.94 8.40 -18.71
CA LEU A 84 3.51 9.05 -17.46
C LEU A 84 4.20 10.39 -17.22
N LEU A 85 5.49 10.48 -17.54
CA LEU A 85 6.30 11.70 -17.38
C LEU A 85 5.93 12.80 -18.37
N GLU A 86 5.53 12.46 -19.59
CA GLU A 86 5.34 13.40 -20.70
C GLU A 86 3.85 13.70 -20.98
N GLN A 87 2.95 12.74 -20.68
CA GLN A 87 1.51 12.86 -20.95
C GLN A 87 0.66 12.94 -19.66
N GLY A 88 1.25 12.74 -18.50
CA GLY A 88 0.57 12.76 -17.20
C GLY A 88 0.91 13.96 -16.34
N THR A 89 0.23 14.07 -15.20
CA THR A 89 0.62 14.94 -14.08
C THR A 89 1.58 14.18 -13.19
N HIS A 90 2.82 14.66 -13.11
CA HIS A 90 3.89 14.10 -12.31
C HIS A 90 4.18 14.95 -11.08
N PHE A 91 3.98 14.41 -9.89
CA PHE A 91 4.40 15.00 -8.61
C PHE A 91 5.75 14.41 -8.22
N ASN A 92 6.82 15.15 -8.41
CA ASN A 92 8.20 14.68 -8.21
C ASN A 92 8.73 14.89 -6.78
N ASN A 93 7.91 15.34 -5.84
CA ASN A 93 8.28 15.60 -4.45
C ASN A 93 7.20 15.04 -3.50
N ALA A 94 6.92 13.73 -3.65
CA ALA A 94 5.95 13.04 -2.84
C ALA A 94 6.62 12.21 -1.75
N HIS A 95 6.16 12.37 -0.50
CA HIS A 95 6.75 11.70 0.66
C HIS A 95 5.69 11.15 1.59
N TYR A 96 5.88 9.92 2.03
CA TYR A 96 5.17 9.38 3.18
C TYR A 96 5.43 10.23 4.41
N ARG A 97 4.44 10.33 5.28
CA ARG A 97 4.50 11.20 6.46
C ARG A 97 4.41 10.45 7.79
N HIS A 98 4.40 9.12 7.74
CA HIS A 98 4.51 8.22 8.89
C HIS A 98 5.90 7.59 8.99
N ALA A 99 6.22 6.96 10.12
CA ALA A 99 7.58 6.51 10.41
C ALA A 99 7.91 5.14 9.84
N ASN A 100 6.96 4.20 9.81
CA ASN A 100 7.19 2.85 9.30
C ASN A 100 6.70 2.74 7.85
N THR A 101 7.64 2.60 6.92
CA THR A 101 7.41 2.54 5.48
C THR A 101 7.52 1.10 4.97
N GLU A 102 6.78 0.18 5.58
CA GLU A 102 6.66 -1.21 5.13
C GLU A 102 5.52 -1.39 4.11
N THR A 103 5.62 -2.47 3.32
CA THR A 103 4.70 -2.79 2.21
C THR A 103 3.22 -2.68 2.60
N ALA A 104 2.78 -3.37 3.67
CA ALA A 104 1.36 -3.35 4.07
C ALA A 104 0.90 -1.94 4.48
N VAL A 105 1.76 -1.20 5.16
CA VAL A 105 1.51 0.17 5.61
C VAL A 105 1.30 1.11 4.43
N GLY A 106 2.18 1.03 3.44
CA GLY A 106 2.11 1.84 2.23
C GLY A 106 0.88 1.52 1.37
N HIS A 107 0.61 0.23 1.10
CA HIS A 107 -0.57 -0.19 0.34
C HIS A 107 -1.88 0.26 1.01
N ALA A 108 -1.99 0.11 2.34
CA ALA A 108 -3.14 0.61 3.09
C ALA A 108 -3.28 2.14 2.97
N THR A 109 -2.16 2.87 3.07
CA THR A 109 -2.14 4.33 2.94
C THR A 109 -2.61 4.80 1.57
N LEU A 110 -2.14 4.16 0.48
CA LEU A 110 -2.48 4.52 -0.91
C LEU A 110 -3.99 4.46 -1.18
N VAL A 111 -4.68 3.44 -0.65
CA VAL A 111 -6.09 3.20 -0.98
C VAL A 111 -7.07 3.78 0.03
N THR A 112 -6.60 4.19 1.22
CA THR A 112 -7.43 4.81 2.26
C THR A 112 -7.22 6.32 2.39
N GLY A 113 -6.09 6.85 1.90
CA GLY A 113 -5.68 8.23 2.16
C GLY A 113 -5.44 8.51 3.65
N ALA A 114 -5.24 7.47 4.46
CA ALA A 114 -5.09 7.56 5.90
C ALA A 114 -3.65 7.29 6.36
N ASP A 115 -3.30 7.80 7.54
CA ASP A 115 -2.08 7.41 8.25
C ASP A 115 -2.31 6.07 9.00
N PRO A 116 -1.26 5.29 9.31
CA PRO A 116 -1.34 4.03 10.06
C PRO A 116 -2.13 4.11 11.37
N SER A 117 -2.02 5.22 12.09
CA SER A 117 -2.81 5.49 13.29
C SER A 117 -4.32 5.46 13.08
N ARG A 118 -4.81 5.55 11.84
CA ARG A 118 -6.23 5.55 11.48
C ARG A 118 -6.65 4.29 10.74
N HIS A 119 -5.85 3.86 9.73
CA HIS A 119 -6.19 2.64 9.01
C HIS A 119 -5.76 1.36 9.75
N GLY A 120 -4.98 1.48 10.83
CA GLY A 120 -4.64 0.40 11.75
C GLY A 120 -3.56 -0.57 11.28
N ILE A 121 -3.05 -0.48 10.07
CA ILE A 121 -1.94 -1.29 9.58
C ILE A 121 -0.64 -0.56 9.95
N VAL A 122 -0.01 -0.97 11.05
CA VAL A 122 1.14 -0.27 11.63
C VAL A 122 2.48 -0.84 11.19
N ALA A 123 2.47 -2.09 10.70
CA ALA A 123 3.62 -2.85 10.22
C ALA A 123 3.14 -4.01 9.33
N ASN A 124 4.05 -4.78 8.72
CA ASN A 124 3.72 -6.04 8.05
C ASN A 124 3.22 -7.09 9.05
N GLU A 125 3.79 -7.08 10.25
CA GLU A 125 3.36 -7.88 11.40
C GLU A 125 3.48 -7.03 12.67
N TRP A 126 2.63 -7.28 13.65
CA TRP A 126 2.75 -6.69 14.98
C TRP A 126 2.50 -7.73 16.05
N PHE A 127 3.22 -7.60 17.14
CA PHE A 127 3.07 -8.48 18.28
C PHE A 127 1.83 -8.10 19.09
N ASP A 128 0.98 -9.09 19.40
CA ASP A 128 -0.16 -8.93 20.29
C ASP A 128 0.26 -9.33 21.73
N PRO A 129 0.38 -8.39 22.66
CA PRO A 129 0.80 -8.69 24.03
C PRO A 129 -0.26 -9.48 24.82
N GLN A 130 -1.50 -9.59 24.35
CA GLN A 130 -2.56 -10.35 25.01
C GLN A 130 -2.47 -11.85 24.70
N THR A 131 -2.17 -12.19 23.45
CA THR A 131 -2.02 -13.57 23.01
C THR A 131 -0.58 -14.06 23.14
N GLY A 132 0.41 -13.16 23.12
CA GLY A 132 1.84 -13.49 23.08
C GLY A 132 2.30 -13.91 21.69
N GLU A 133 1.50 -13.69 20.65
CA GLU A 133 1.75 -14.10 19.27
C GLU A 133 1.87 -12.90 18.35
N SER A 134 2.49 -13.11 17.19
CA SER A 134 2.52 -12.12 16.11
C SER A 134 1.23 -12.18 15.28
N THR A 135 0.71 -11.04 14.91
CA THR A 135 -0.46 -10.89 14.02
C THR A 135 0.01 -10.40 12.65
N TYR A 136 -0.24 -11.17 11.61
CA TYR A 136 0.03 -10.76 10.24
C TYR A 136 -1.06 -9.79 9.73
N ASN A 137 -0.67 -8.75 8.99
CA ASN A 137 -1.54 -7.62 8.62
C ASN A 137 -2.86 -7.99 7.93
N THR A 138 -2.90 -9.10 7.18
CA THR A 138 -4.08 -9.58 6.42
C THR A 138 -4.52 -10.99 6.84
N GLU A 139 -4.10 -11.48 8.00
CA GLU A 139 -4.61 -12.75 8.52
C GLU A 139 -6.06 -12.63 9.04
N ASP A 140 -6.79 -13.72 8.94
CA ASP A 140 -8.13 -13.86 9.46
C ASP A 140 -8.44 -15.35 9.67
N ASP A 141 -8.60 -15.78 10.90
CA ASP A 141 -8.87 -17.15 11.31
C ASP A 141 -10.21 -17.71 10.81
N ARG A 142 -11.09 -16.84 10.32
CA ARG A 142 -12.42 -17.22 9.77
C ARG A 142 -12.34 -17.63 8.29
N HIS A 143 -11.22 -17.38 7.63
CA HIS A 143 -11.04 -17.60 6.20
C HIS A 143 -9.76 -18.37 5.90
N HIS A 144 -9.67 -18.97 4.72
CA HIS A 144 -8.51 -19.73 4.27
C HIS A 144 -8.31 -19.57 2.77
N LEU A 145 -7.12 -19.91 2.28
CA LEU A 145 -6.84 -19.94 0.84
C LEU A 145 -7.66 -21.02 0.16
N ILE A 146 -8.13 -20.72 -1.04
CA ILE A 146 -8.75 -21.70 -1.92
C ILE A 146 -7.63 -22.48 -2.63
N GLY A 147 -7.72 -23.82 -2.62
CA GLY A 147 -6.81 -24.71 -3.33
C GLY A 147 -5.46 -24.97 -2.65
N GLU A 148 -5.18 -24.34 -1.51
CA GLU A 148 -3.97 -24.57 -0.72
C GLU A 148 -4.30 -24.92 0.74
N LYS A 149 -3.34 -25.61 1.39
CA LYS A 149 -3.46 -25.88 2.84
C LYS A 149 -3.29 -24.57 3.61
N ALA A 150 -4.11 -24.38 4.63
CA ALA A 150 -3.96 -23.28 5.57
C ALA A 150 -2.57 -23.29 6.22
N LYS A 151 -1.98 -22.10 6.34
CA LYS A 151 -0.72 -21.85 7.05
C LYS A 151 -0.96 -20.78 8.10
N THR A 152 -0.16 -20.79 9.17
CA THR A 152 -0.11 -19.69 10.14
C THR A 152 0.42 -18.41 9.45
N HIS A 153 -0.05 -17.25 9.85
CA HIS A 153 0.36 -15.93 9.31
C HIS A 153 0.20 -15.82 7.78
N GLN A 154 -0.94 -16.29 7.28
CA GLN A 154 -1.28 -16.23 5.86
C GLN A 154 -2.30 -15.12 5.60
N GLY A 155 -2.04 -14.30 4.58
CA GLY A 155 -2.98 -13.27 4.15
C GLY A 155 -4.22 -13.88 3.51
N VAL A 156 -5.41 -13.52 4.01
CA VAL A 156 -6.68 -14.06 3.53
C VAL A 156 -7.82 -13.04 3.47
N SER A 157 -7.79 -11.96 4.26
CA SER A 157 -8.85 -10.94 4.27
C SER A 157 -8.37 -9.56 4.69
N PRO A 158 -9.10 -8.48 4.37
CA PRO A 158 -8.79 -7.12 4.81
C PRO A 158 -9.29 -6.82 6.24
N ARG A 159 -9.63 -7.81 7.06
CA ARG A 159 -10.23 -7.63 8.39
C ARG A 159 -9.49 -6.62 9.27
N ASN A 160 -8.17 -6.62 9.20
CA ASN A 160 -7.34 -5.75 10.03
C ASN A 160 -7.28 -4.30 9.53
N LEU A 161 -7.76 -4.01 8.32
CA LEU A 161 -7.87 -2.66 7.79
C LEU A 161 -9.08 -1.95 8.42
N LEU A 162 -8.84 -0.90 9.22
CA LEU A 162 -9.88 -0.21 9.99
C LEU A 162 -10.56 0.95 9.25
N SER A 163 -10.16 1.20 8.01
CA SER A 163 -10.73 2.23 7.13
C SER A 163 -11.34 1.61 5.90
N SER A 164 -12.43 2.18 5.38
CA SER A 164 -12.84 1.90 4.01
C SER A 164 -11.76 2.34 3.02
N THR A 165 -11.77 1.73 1.85
CA THR A 165 -10.89 2.06 0.72
C THR A 165 -11.63 2.89 -0.35
N ILE A 166 -10.91 3.40 -1.35
CA ILE A 166 -11.51 4.01 -2.55
C ILE A 166 -12.48 3.03 -3.21
N GLY A 167 -12.08 1.75 -3.34
CA GLY A 167 -12.92 0.71 -3.92
C GLY A 167 -14.21 0.49 -3.13
N ASP A 168 -14.14 0.47 -1.79
CA ASP A 168 -15.31 0.36 -0.93
C ASP A 168 -16.27 1.54 -1.13
N GLU A 169 -15.76 2.77 -1.12
CA GLU A 169 -16.58 3.98 -1.32
C GLU A 169 -17.19 4.03 -2.74
N LEU A 170 -16.45 3.55 -3.74
CA LEU A 170 -16.97 3.45 -5.10
C LEU A 170 -18.15 2.46 -5.19
N VAL A 171 -18.03 1.28 -4.59
CA VAL A 171 -19.11 0.29 -4.50
C VAL A 171 -20.33 0.86 -3.76
N LEU A 172 -20.11 1.56 -2.65
CA LEU A 172 -21.17 2.19 -1.85
C LEU A 172 -21.88 3.32 -2.61
N SER A 173 -21.15 4.07 -3.45
CA SER A 173 -21.69 5.24 -4.15
C SER A 173 -22.78 4.93 -5.17
N ASN A 174 -22.83 3.70 -5.68
CA ASN A 174 -23.73 3.30 -6.78
C ASN A 174 -24.46 1.97 -6.57
N ALA A 175 -24.69 1.60 -5.31
CA ALA A 175 -25.44 0.40 -4.92
C ALA A 175 -24.82 -0.89 -5.51
N ALA A 176 -23.51 -1.04 -5.38
CA ALA A 176 -22.73 -2.21 -5.79
C ALA A 176 -22.74 -2.52 -7.30
N LYS A 177 -22.89 -1.50 -8.14
CA LYS A 177 -22.79 -1.67 -9.59
C LYS A 177 -21.33 -1.64 -10.08
N SER A 178 -20.45 -0.93 -9.39
CA SER A 178 -19.01 -0.93 -9.69
C SER A 178 -18.36 -2.23 -9.29
N ARG A 179 -17.44 -2.70 -10.11
CA ARG A 179 -16.60 -3.86 -9.86
C ARG A 179 -15.22 -3.39 -9.41
N VAL A 180 -14.73 -3.98 -8.33
CA VAL A 180 -13.44 -3.66 -7.70
C VAL A 180 -12.61 -4.93 -7.65
N PHE A 181 -11.44 -4.89 -8.29
CA PHE A 181 -10.50 -6.00 -8.33
C PHE A 181 -9.08 -5.55 -7.99
N SER A 182 -8.31 -6.46 -7.42
CA SER A 182 -6.90 -6.23 -7.10
C SER A 182 -6.05 -7.46 -7.42
N VAL A 183 -4.86 -7.24 -7.98
CA VAL A 183 -3.89 -8.28 -8.36
C VAL A 183 -2.49 -7.88 -7.92
N SER A 184 -1.75 -8.81 -7.30
CA SER A 184 -0.36 -8.56 -6.88
C SER A 184 0.49 -9.83 -6.84
N GLY A 185 1.81 -9.69 -6.86
CA GLY A 185 2.75 -10.74 -6.48
C GLY A 185 2.77 -11.05 -4.98
N LYS A 186 2.22 -10.16 -4.13
CA LYS A 186 2.13 -10.29 -2.67
C LYS A 186 0.68 -10.26 -2.21
N ASP A 187 0.33 -11.07 -1.20
CA ASP A 187 -1.02 -11.11 -0.60
C ASP A 187 -1.49 -9.73 -0.12
N ARG A 188 -0.69 -9.05 0.71
CA ARG A 188 -0.98 -7.70 1.23
C ARG A 188 -1.08 -6.64 0.14
N GLY A 189 -0.31 -6.79 -0.95
CA GLY A 189 -0.38 -5.92 -2.13
C GLY A 189 -1.66 -6.10 -2.97
N ALA A 190 -2.40 -7.20 -2.78
CA ALA A 190 -3.69 -7.44 -3.39
C ALA A 190 -4.86 -7.22 -2.40
N ILE A 191 -4.78 -7.79 -1.20
CA ILE A 191 -5.88 -7.80 -0.23
C ILE A 191 -6.22 -6.38 0.24
N LEU A 192 -5.21 -5.58 0.60
CA LEU A 192 -5.44 -4.21 1.11
C LEU A 192 -6.05 -3.29 0.04
N PRO A 193 -5.54 -3.25 -1.23
CA PRO A 193 -6.18 -2.47 -2.28
C PRO A 193 -7.53 -3.03 -2.75
N GLY A 194 -7.74 -4.34 -2.66
CA GLY A 194 -9.04 -4.96 -2.90
C GLY A 194 -10.12 -4.48 -1.92
N GLY A 195 -9.72 -4.08 -0.72
CA GLY A 195 -10.61 -3.56 0.31
C GLY A 195 -11.64 -4.58 0.78
N HIS A 196 -12.71 -4.08 1.45
CA HIS A 196 -13.74 -4.93 2.04
C HIS A 196 -14.79 -5.38 1.01
N ALA A 197 -15.04 -4.58 -0.02
CA ALA A 197 -16.12 -4.82 -1.00
C ALA A 197 -15.62 -5.38 -2.34
N GLY A 198 -14.31 -5.40 -2.58
CA GLY A 198 -13.72 -5.86 -3.84
C GLY A 198 -13.36 -7.35 -3.84
N LYS A 199 -12.56 -7.72 -4.82
CA LYS A 199 -12.01 -9.07 -4.99
C LYS A 199 -10.50 -8.98 -5.17
N ALA A 200 -9.74 -9.94 -4.63
CA ALA A 200 -8.28 -9.92 -4.65
C ALA A 200 -7.70 -11.27 -5.10
N PHE A 201 -6.63 -11.20 -5.89
CA PHE A 201 -5.84 -12.34 -6.32
C PHE A 201 -4.35 -12.05 -6.14
N TRP A 202 -3.59 -13.03 -5.69
CA TRP A 202 -2.15 -12.88 -5.49
C TRP A 202 -1.38 -14.14 -5.80
N TYR A 203 -0.10 -13.96 -6.10
CA TYR A 203 0.77 -15.08 -6.45
C TYR A 203 1.17 -15.88 -5.22
N SER A 204 1.05 -17.20 -5.30
CA SER A 204 1.58 -18.14 -4.30
C SER A 204 2.94 -18.67 -4.71
N LYS A 205 3.99 -18.31 -3.97
CA LYS A 205 5.35 -18.81 -4.18
C LYS A 205 5.49 -20.31 -3.97
N SER A 206 4.53 -20.95 -3.28
CA SER A 206 4.54 -22.40 -3.04
C SER A 206 3.99 -23.18 -4.24
N SER A 207 2.90 -22.74 -4.83
CA SER A 207 2.23 -23.43 -5.94
C SER A 207 2.56 -22.88 -7.31
N GLY A 208 3.02 -21.64 -7.43
CA GLY A 208 3.20 -20.94 -8.70
C GLY A 208 1.88 -20.49 -9.34
N GLN A 209 0.82 -20.41 -8.56
CA GLN A 209 -0.54 -20.06 -8.98
C GLN A 209 -0.93 -18.66 -8.50
N PHE A 210 -1.92 -18.04 -9.17
CA PHE A 210 -2.66 -16.96 -8.57
C PHE A 210 -3.78 -17.53 -7.71
N VAL A 211 -3.79 -17.15 -6.44
CA VAL A 211 -4.71 -17.65 -5.43
C VAL A 211 -5.63 -16.54 -4.94
N THR A 212 -6.70 -16.94 -4.27
CA THR A 212 -7.64 -16.09 -3.54
C THR A 212 -8.08 -16.82 -2.27
N SER A 213 -9.00 -16.25 -1.51
CA SER A 213 -9.47 -16.85 -0.27
C SER A 213 -10.99 -17.00 -0.20
N THR A 214 -11.45 -17.73 0.83
CA THR A 214 -12.89 -17.88 1.14
C THR A 214 -13.54 -16.59 1.65
N TYR A 215 -12.80 -15.50 1.84
CA TYR A 215 -13.36 -14.17 2.01
C TYR A 215 -13.99 -13.64 0.71
N TYR A 216 -13.38 -13.94 -0.44
CA TYR A 216 -13.75 -13.40 -1.73
C TYR A 216 -14.65 -14.33 -2.56
N TYR A 217 -14.44 -15.65 -2.46
CA TYR A 217 -15.14 -16.66 -3.26
C TYR A 217 -15.30 -17.96 -2.46
N ASP A 218 -16.35 -18.72 -2.77
CA ASP A 218 -16.52 -20.08 -2.23
C ASP A 218 -15.60 -21.09 -2.94
N GLU A 219 -15.36 -20.87 -4.25
CA GLU A 219 -14.47 -21.65 -5.12
C GLU A 219 -13.81 -20.75 -6.17
N TYR A 220 -12.76 -21.21 -6.82
CA TYR A 220 -12.15 -20.47 -7.92
C TYR A 220 -13.17 -20.17 -9.03
N PRO A 221 -13.27 -18.92 -9.54
CA PRO A 221 -13.87 -18.66 -10.83
C PRO A 221 -13.25 -19.59 -11.90
N LYS A 222 -14.08 -20.11 -12.81
CA LYS A 222 -13.59 -21.06 -13.83
C LYS A 222 -12.37 -20.56 -14.59
N TRP A 223 -12.33 -19.30 -14.96
CA TRP A 223 -11.22 -18.72 -15.69
C TRP A 223 -9.91 -18.66 -14.85
N VAL A 224 -9.99 -18.53 -13.52
CA VAL A 224 -8.83 -18.65 -12.62
C VAL A 224 -8.34 -20.09 -12.55
N ALA A 225 -9.27 -21.04 -12.43
CA ALA A 225 -8.91 -22.46 -12.43
C ALA A 225 -8.25 -22.86 -13.76
N ASP A 226 -8.77 -22.39 -14.90
CA ASP A 226 -8.21 -22.64 -16.24
C ASP A 226 -6.79 -22.03 -16.37
N TRP A 227 -6.56 -20.80 -15.88
CA TRP A 227 -5.25 -20.15 -15.83
C TRP A 227 -4.24 -20.97 -15.01
N ASN A 228 -4.62 -21.34 -13.79
CA ASN A 228 -3.77 -22.11 -12.90
C ASN A 228 -3.46 -23.52 -13.43
N ALA A 229 -4.42 -24.16 -14.11
CA ALA A 229 -4.21 -25.44 -14.76
C ALA A 229 -3.19 -25.36 -15.91
N GLY A 230 -3.05 -24.19 -16.55
CA GLY A 230 -2.03 -23.90 -17.56
C GLY A 230 -0.60 -23.84 -17.02
N LYS A 231 -0.40 -23.80 -15.69
CA LYS A 231 0.91 -23.76 -15.03
C LYS A 231 1.84 -22.68 -15.59
N PRO A 232 1.49 -21.39 -15.52
CA PRO A 232 2.21 -20.33 -16.22
C PRO A 232 3.68 -20.18 -15.81
N THR A 233 4.07 -20.69 -14.64
CA THR A 233 5.46 -20.65 -14.14
C THR A 233 6.37 -21.69 -14.79
N GLU A 234 5.82 -22.76 -15.39
CA GLU A 234 6.64 -23.82 -16.03
C GLU A 234 7.50 -23.29 -17.19
N ARG A 235 7.11 -22.18 -17.84
CA ARG A 235 7.90 -21.54 -18.91
C ARG A 235 9.24 -21.00 -18.45
N TYR A 236 9.42 -20.76 -17.15
CA TYR A 236 10.67 -20.26 -16.57
C TYR A 236 11.60 -21.40 -16.12
N ARG A 237 11.09 -22.63 -16.00
CA ARG A 237 11.87 -23.78 -15.54
C ARG A 237 13.09 -24.03 -16.42
N GLY A 238 14.28 -24.07 -15.82
CA GLY A 238 15.55 -24.22 -16.51
C GLY A 238 15.95 -23.01 -17.37
N GLN A 239 15.19 -21.91 -17.32
CA GLN A 239 15.52 -20.67 -18.00
C GLN A 239 16.35 -19.73 -17.10
N GLN A 240 16.77 -18.61 -17.66
CA GLN A 240 17.60 -17.62 -16.97
C GLN A 240 17.04 -16.20 -17.18
N TRP A 241 17.11 -15.40 -16.15
CA TRP A 241 17.02 -13.94 -16.25
C TRP A 241 18.36 -13.43 -16.76
N LYS A 242 18.38 -12.96 -18.00
CA LYS A 242 19.54 -12.38 -18.69
C LYS A 242 19.33 -10.88 -18.79
N LEU A 243 20.44 -10.13 -18.91
CA LEU A 243 20.36 -8.68 -19.16
C LEU A 243 19.49 -8.39 -20.38
N LEU A 244 18.65 -7.38 -20.27
CA LEU A 244 17.72 -6.94 -21.31
C LEU A 244 18.43 -6.21 -22.46
N GLN A 245 19.55 -5.58 -22.16
CA GLN A 245 20.37 -4.75 -23.03
C GLN A 245 21.83 -5.23 -22.98
N PRO A 246 22.71 -4.81 -23.89
CA PRO A 246 24.15 -5.05 -23.79
C PRO A 246 24.71 -4.46 -22.47
N ARG A 247 25.53 -5.26 -21.76
CA ARG A 247 26.05 -4.91 -20.42
C ARG A 247 26.72 -3.54 -20.35
N GLU A 248 27.47 -3.17 -21.40
CA GLU A 248 28.19 -1.90 -21.50
C GLU A 248 27.28 -0.67 -21.49
N THR A 249 25.98 -0.83 -21.71
CA THR A 249 24.99 0.25 -21.68
C THR A 249 24.46 0.55 -20.30
N TYR A 250 24.66 -0.35 -19.32
CA TYR A 250 24.15 -0.18 -17.96
C TYR A 250 25.03 0.77 -17.14
N PHE A 251 24.42 1.61 -16.33
CA PHE A 251 25.13 2.48 -15.38
C PHE A 251 25.78 1.64 -14.28
N ALA A 252 25.08 0.59 -13.81
CA ALA A 252 25.53 -0.31 -12.77
C ALA A 252 26.36 -1.51 -13.30
N ARG A 253 26.89 -1.48 -14.55
CA ARG A 253 27.56 -2.60 -15.21
C ARG A 253 28.72 -3.22 -14.41
N ASP A 254 29.37 -2.43 -13.53
CA ASP A 254 30.49 -2.84 -12.70
C ASP A 254 30.06 -3.21 -11.27
N LEU A 255 28.75 -3.23 -11.00
CA LEU A 255 28.14 -3.50 -9.70
C LEU A 255 27.37 -4.85 -9.70
N ASP A 256 27.94 -5.90 -10.29
CA ASP A 256 27.37 -7.24 -10.44
C ASP A 256 28.31 -8.25 -9.76
N ASP A 257 28.22 -8.52 -8.57
CA ASP A 257 28.97 -9.40 -7.66
C ASP A 257 29.48 -8.65 -6.42
N ARG A 258 28.55 -8.34 -5.54
CA ARG A 258 28.86 -7.73 -4.26
C ARG A 258 28.65 -8.73 -3.13
N GLU A 259 29.56 -8.77 -2.17
CA GLU A 259 29.49 -9.72 -1.05
C GLU A 259 28.24 -9.59 -0.20
N TYR A 260 27.62 -8.39 -0.18
CA TYR A 260 26.36 -8.13 0.53
C TYR A 260 25.10 -8.55 -0.24
N GLU A 261 25.23 -8.91 -1.51
CA GLU A 261 24.10 -9.40 -2.32
C GLU A 261 23.75 -10.84 -1.95
N ALA A 262 22.48 -11.16 -2.03
CA ALA A 262 21.97 -12.49 -1.70
C ALA A 262 22.45 -13.52 -2.72
N ASP A 263 23.05 -14.60 -2.22
CA ASP A 263 23.40 -15.79 -3.01
C ASP A 263 22.40 -16.89 -2.70
N PHE A 264 21.35 -17.01 -3.52
CA PHE A 264 20.23 -17.90 -3.28
C PHE A 264 20.06 -18.94 -4.38
N GLY A 265 20.47 -20.16 -4.12
CA GLY A 265 20.22 -21.34 -4.96
C GLY A 265 20.60 -21.13 -6.43
N ALA A 266 19.66 -21.37 -7.35
CA ALA A 266 19.88 -21.20 -8.78
C ALA A 266 19.97 -19.73 -9.21
N LEU A 267 19.46 -18.79 -8.37
CA LEU A 267 19.49 -17.36 -8.69
C LEU A 267 20.95 -16.85 -8.74
N GLY A 268 21.74 -17.17 -7.70
CA GLY A 268 23.12 -16.65 -7.59
C GLY A 268 23.19 -15.14 -7.44
N ARG A 269 24.41 -14.59 -7.36
CA ARG A 269 24.65 -13.15 -7.23
C ARG A 269 24.90 -12.42 -8.55
N THR A 270 25.20 -13.12 -9.62
CA THR A 270 25.67 -12.52 -10.87
C THR A 270 24.81 -12.92 -12.06
N PHE A 271 24.70 -12.03 -13.03
CA PHE A 271 24.08 -12.36 -14.32
C PHE A 271 24.88 -13.44 -15.08
N PRO A 272 24.18 -14.39 -15.75
CA PRO A 272 22.72 -14.56 -15.79
C PRO A 272 22.18 -15.34 -14.59
N HIS A 273 21.07 -14.87 -14.00
CA HIS A 273 20.42 -15.52 -12.88
C HIS A 273 19.53 -16.68 -13.31
N GLY A 274 19.67 -17.86 -12.69
CA GLY A 274 18.85 -19.04 -13.01
C GLY A 274 17.50 -19.01 -12.29
N TYR A 275 16.44 -19.48 -12.97
CA TYR A 275 15.14 -19.73 -12.30
C TYR A 275 15.10 -21.09 -11.59
N GLY A 276 16.10 -21.97 -11.84
CA GLY A 276 16.09 -23.35 -11.34
C GLY A 276 15.15 -24.28 -12.12
N ASP A 277 15.22 -25.56 -11.80
CA ASP A 277 14.41 -26.61 -12.42
C ASP A 277 13.80 -27.57 -11.37
N ASP A 278 13.78 -27.15 -10.12
CA ASP A 278 13.37 -27.90 -8.94
C ASP A 278 12.12 -27.32 -8.26
N LYS A 279 11.88 -27.76 -7.02
CA LYS A 279 10.76 -27.30 -6.19
C LYS A 279 10.81 -25.81 -5.83
N TYR A 280 11.96 -25.15 -5.96
CA TYR A 280 12.16 -23.74 -5.63
C TYR A 280 11.92 -22.80 -6.83
N THR A 281 11.71 -23.34 -8.05
CA THR A 281 11.46 -22.54 -9.24
C THR A 281 10.34 -21.52 -9.04
N ASN A 282 9.21 -21.89 -8.45
CA ASN A 282 8.10 -20.97 -8.18
C ASN A 282 8.50 -19.83 -7.20
N LEU A 283 9.31 -20.16 -6.20
CA LEU A 283 9.84 -19.16 -5.27
C LEU A 283 10.74 -18.16 -6.01
N VAL A 284 11.70 -18.65 -6.81
CA VAL A 284 12.62 -17.79 -7.58
C VAL A 284 11.88 -16.93 -8.59
N VAL A 285 10.90 -17.47 -9.32
CA VAL A 285 10.00 -16.70 -10.18
C VAL A 285 9.34 -15.55 -9.42
N GLY A 286 8.85 -15.83 -8.21
CA GLY A 286 8.22 -14.84 -7.32
C GLY A 286 9.16 -13.79 -6.72
N LEU A 287 10.49 -13.90 -6.92
CA LEU A 287 11.51 -12.98 -6.41
C LEU A 287 12.22 -12.17 -7.52
N THR A 288 11.82 -12.34 -8.77
CA THR A 288 12.49 -11.80 -9.96
C THR A 288 11.51 -11.01 -10.84
N PRO A 289 11.97 -10.32 -11.90
CA PRO A 289 11.07 -9.62 -12.82
C PRO A 289 9.96 -10.49 -13.45
N ALA A 290 10.11 -11.80 -13.44
CA ALA A 290 9.09 -12.74 -13.93
C ALA A 290 7.76 -12.63 -13.19
N ILE A 291 7.75 -12.25 -11.90
CA ILE A 291 6.50 -12.07 -11.15
C ILE A 291 5.68 -10.91 -11.69
N ASP A 292 6.33 -9.82 -12.14
CA ASP A 292 5.63 -8.67 -12.69
C ASP A 292 5.05 -8.97 -14.09
N GLU A 293 5.74 -9.80 -14.89
CA GLU A 293 5.20 -10.34 -16.16
C GLU A 293 3.92 -11.16 -15.90
N LEU A 294 3.96 -12.08 -14.93
CA LEU A 294 2.80 -12.91 -14.56
C LEU A 294 1.67 -12.06 -13.95
N THR A 295 1.99 -11.07 -13.15
CA THR A 295 1.02 -10.15 -12.54
C THR A 295 0.30 -9.35 -13.63
N LEU A 296 1.02 -8.83 -14.62
CA LEU A 296 0.43 -8.13 -15.75
C LEU A 296 -0.49 -9.05 -16.57
N GLU A 297 -0.03 -10.25 -16.93
CA GLU A 297 -0.84 -11.21 -17.69
C GLU A 297 -2.14 -11.55 -16.96
N PHE A 298 -2.05 -11.78 -15.63
CA PHE A 298 -3.23 -12.07 -14.83
C PHE A 298 -4.16 -10.85 -14.68
N ALA A 299 -3.62 -9.65 -14.54
CA ALA A 299 -4.40 -8.41 -14.48
C ALA A 299 -5.14 -8.12 -15.79
N LYS A 300 -4.52 -8.37 -16.94
CA LYS A 300 -5.18 -8.31 -18.26
C LYS A 300 -6.33 -9.32 -18.35
N LEU A 301 -6.10 -10.54 -17.86
CA LEU A 301 -7.13 -11.58 -17.82
C LEU A 301 -8.32 -11.19 -16.91
N VAL A 302 -8.07 -10.61 -15.73
CA VAL A 302 -9.12 -10.05 -14.85
C VAL A 302 -9.94 -9.02 -15.60
N LEU A 303 -9.28 -8.05 -16.27
CA LEU A 303 -9.94 -6.98 -17.01
C LEU A 303 -10.88 -7.53 -18.09
N GLU A 304 -10.42 -8.51 -18.87
CA GLU A 304 -11.20 -9.16 -19.92
C GLU A 304 -12.37 -10.02 -19.39
N LYS A 305 -12.08 -10.91 -18.42
CA LYS A 305 -13.07 -11.88 -17.92
C LYS A 305 -14.15 -11.23 -17.08
N GLU A 306 -13.77 -10.23 -16.30
CA GLU A 306 -14.70 -9.45 -15.49
C GLU A 306 -15.27 -8.23 -16.26
N LYS A 307 -14.81 -7.99 -17.50
CA LYS A 307 -15.28 -6.90 -18.38
C LYS A 307 -15.20 -5.53 -17.71
N LEU A 308 -14.08 -5.24 -17.03
CA LEU A 308 -13.91 -3.97 -16.34
C LEU A 308 -13.89 -2.80 -17.33
N GLY A 309 -14.53 -1.70 -16.99
CA GLY A 309 -14.67 -0.53 -17.85
C GLY A 309 -15.70 -0.65 -18.97
N ALA A 310 -16.37 -1.81 -19.14
CA ALA A 310 -17.39 -2.00 -20.18
C ALA A 310 -18.81 -1.58 -19.73
N GLY A 311 -18.99 -1.27 -18.44
CA GLY A 311 -20.27 -0.90 -17.84
C GLY A 311 -20.63 0.58 -18.01
N ALA A 312 -21.79 0.93 -17.41
CA ALA A 312 -22.27 2.32 -17.36
C ALA A 312 -21.71 3.11 -16.16
N VAL A 313 -21.04 2.44 -15.23
CA VAL A 313 -20.45 3.02 -14.02
C VAL A 313 -18.94 2.77 -14.03
N THR A 314 -18.19 3.59 -13.31
CA THR A 314 -16.74 3.42 -13.16
C THR A 314 -16.41 2.13 -12.41
N ASP A 315 -15.49 1.32 -12.93
CA ASP A 315 -14.89 0.18 -12.24
C ASP A 315 -13.49 0.54 -11.71
N PHE A 316 -12.95 -0.27 -10.81
CA PHE A 316 -11.63 -0.06 -10.21
C PHE A 316 -10.77 -1.32 -10.31
N LEU A 317 -9.54 -1.17 -10.79
CA LEU A 317 -8.53 -2.22 -10.82
C LEU A 317 -7.26 -1.73 -10.13
N ALA A 318 -6.85 -2.38 -9.05
CA ALA A 318 -5.54 -2.20 -8.44
C ALA A 318 -4.57 -3.27 -8.96
N VAL A 319 -3.39 -2.86 -9.40
CA VAL A 319 -2.30 -3.77 -9.82
C VAL A 319 -1.05 -3.39 -9.06
N SER A 320 -0.49 -4.33 -8.28
CA SER A 320 0.75 -4.11 -7.54
C SER A 320 1.86 -4.99 -8.09
N PHE A 321 2.87 -4.37 -8.72
CA PHE A 321 4.09 -5.00 -9.21
C PHE A 321 5.09 -5.14 -8.06
N SER A 322 5.59 -6.34 -7.84
CA SER A 322 6.33 -6.70 -6.63
C SER A 322 7.83 -6.94 -6.85
N ALA A 323 8.28 -7.06 -8.11
CA ALA A 323 9.65 -7.44 -8.43
C ALA A 323 10.68 -6.42 -7.92
N THR A 324 10.38 -5.11 -8.00
CA THR A 324 11.32 -4.06 -7.63
C THR A 324 11.73 -4.16 -6.16
N ASP A 325 10.78 -4.52 -5.27
CA ASP A 325 11.05 -4.75 -3.86
C ASP A 325 11.93 -5.98 -3.62
N TYR A 326 11.59 -7.11 -4.24
CA TYR A 326 12.40 -8.31 -4.07
C TYR A 326 13.82 -8.15 -4.60
N VAL A 327 13.97 -7.56 -5.78
CA VAL A 327 15.27 -7.28 -6.40
C VAL A 327 16.05 -6.28 -5.53
N GLY A 328 15.41 -5.23 -5.04
CA GLY A 328 16.01 -4.26 -4.13
C GLY A 328 16.49 -4.89 -2.81
N HIS A 329 15.72 -5.80 -2.24
CA HIS A 329 16.13 -6.54 -1.04
C HIS A 329 17.32 -7.47 -1.29
N LEU A 330 17.33 -8.18 -2.43
CA LEU A 330 18.34 -9.19 -2.73
C LEU A 330 19.68 -8.57 -3.19
N PHE A 331 19.62 -7.49 -3.98
CA PHE A 331 20.78 -6.94 -4.66
C PHE A 331 21.08 -5.46 -4.30
N GLY A 332 20.09 -4.76 -3.75
CA GLY A 332 20.17 -3.33 -3.42
C GLY A 332 19.75 -2.41 -4.58
N PRO A 333 19.29 -1.17 -4.28
CA PRO A 333 18.85 -0.21 -5.30
C PRO A 333 19.94 0.26 -6.29
N ALA A 334 21.21 0.18 -5.93
CA ALA A 334 22.34 0.55 -6.79
C ALA A 334 22.91 -0.62 -7.61
N SER A 335 22.23 -1.76 -7.67
CA SER A 335 22.71 -2.96 -8.38
C SER A 335 22.40 -2.95 -9.88
N LEU A 336 23.08 -3.82 -10.62
CA LEU A 336 22.81 -4.10 -12.03
C LEU A 336 21.41 -4.71 -12.21
N GLU A 337 20.99 -5.53 -11.26
CA GLU A 337 19.70 -6.20 -11.21
C GLU A 337 18.55 -5.21 -11.07
N THR A 338 18.68 -4.22 -10.19
CA THR A 338 17.67 -3.17 -10.03
C THR A 338 17.54 -2.34 -11.31
N GLU A 339 18.65 -1.98 -11.98
CA GLU A 339 18.60 -1.26 -13.24
C GLU A 339 17.90 -2.08 -14.33
N ASP A 340 18.25 -3.38 -14.49
CA ASP A 340 17.61 -4.28 -15.49
C ASP A 340 16.10 -4.47 -15.18
N ASN A 341 15.75 -4.62 -13.90
CA ASN A 341 14.37 -4.73 -13.47
C ASN A 341 13.54 -3.49 -13.81
N ILE A 342 14.05 -2.27 -13.59
CA ILE A 342 13.34 -1.04 -13.95
C ILE A 342 13.13 -0.93 -15.47
N LEU A 343 14.11 -1.32 -16.28
CA LEU A 343 13.96 -1.34 -17.75
C LEU A 343 12.91 -2.38 -18.22
N ARG A 344 12.78 -3.50 -17.50
CA ARG A 344 11.72 -4.49 -17.77
C ARG A 344 10.36 -4.00 -17.34
N LEU A 345 10.27 -3.39 -16.16
CA LEU A 345 9.04 -2.80 -15.65
C LEU A 345 8.52 -1.71 -16.61
N ASP A 346 9.40 -0.90 -17.19
CA ASP A 346 9.01 0.08 -18.21
C ASP A 346 8.32 -0.58 -19.42
N ARG A 347 8.81 -1.72 -19.90
CA ARG A 347 8.17 -2.49 -20.98
C ARG A 347 6.84 -3.12 -20.55
N ILE A 348 6.75 -3.57 -19.29
CA ILE A 348 5.53 -4.10 -18.69
C ILE A 348 4.45 -3.01 -18.65
N LEU A 349 4.81 -1.80 -18.21
CA LEU A 349 3.91 -0.64 -18.18
C LEU A 349 3.48 -0.24 -19.60
N ALA A 350 4.40 -0.19 -20.57
CA ALA A 350 4.08 0.11 -21.95
C ALA A 350 3.08 -0.91 -22.56
N SER A 351 3.30 -2.21 -22.28
CA SER A 351 2.39 -3.28 -22.70
C SER A 351 1.04 -3.19 -21.99
N PHE A 352 1.01 -2.71 -20.75
CA PHE A 352 -0.24 -2.54 -20.02
C PHE A 352 -1.03 -1.35 -20.55
N PHE A 353 -0.40 -0.22 -20.79
CA PHE A 353 -1.07 0.98 -21.30
C PHE A 353 -1.60 0.78 -22.73
N SER A 354 -0.84 0.10 -23.61
CA SER A 354 -1.34 -0.30 -24.93
C SER A 354 -2.58 -1.19 -24.83
N PHE A 355 -2.57 -2.16 -23.91
CA PHE A 355 -3.73 -3.04 -23.70
C PHE A 355 -4.95 -2.29 -23.13
N LEU A 356 -4.74 -1.34 -22.23
CA LEU A 356 -5.82 -0.49 -21.70
C LEU A 356 -6.41 0.39 -22.81
N ASP A 357 -5.57 0.94 -23.70
CA ASP A 357 -6.00 1.74 -24.84
C ASP A 357 -6.88 0.93 -25.80
N GLU A 358 -6.44 -0.29 -26.14
CA GLU A 358 -7.16 -1.20 -27.03
C GLU A 358 -8.49 -1.71 -26.44
N THR A 359 -8.57 -1.86 -25.12
CA THR A 359 -9.71 -2.54 -24.46
C THR A 359 -10.76 -1.55 -23.94
N VAL A 360 -10.34 -0.42 -23.35
CA VAL A 360 -11.19 0.56 -22.70
C VAL A 360 -11.07 1.95 -23.33
N GLY A 361 -9.89 2.28 -23.87
CA GLY A 361 -9.43 3.59 -24.29
C GLY A 361 -8.74 4.33 -23.14
N LEU A 362 -7.58 4.93 -23.42
CA LEU A 362 -6.89 5.75 -22.41
C LEU A 362 -7.69 7.01 -22.04
N GLU A 363 -8.48 7.54 -22.97
CA GLU A 363 -9.40 8.65 -22.76
C GLU A 363 -10.57 8.29 -21.81
N ASN A 364 -10.83 7.00 -21.58
CA ASN A 364 -11.85 6.48 -20.67
C ASN A 364 -11.23 5.92 -19.36
N THR A 365 -9.90 5.95 -19.23
CA THR A 365 -9.19 5.33 -18.11
C THR A 365 -8.42 6.37 -17.31
N LEU A 366 -8.71 6.48 -16.01
CA LEU A 366 -7.86 7.22 -15.07
C LEU A 366 -6.76 6.28 -14.57
N ILE A 367 -5.52 6.57 -14.92
CA ILE A 367 -4.33 5.84 -14.48
C ILE A 367 -3.70 6.61 -13.32
N VAL A 368 -3.41 5.90 -12.22
CA VAL A 368 -2.67 6.42 -11.08
C VAL A 368 -1.52 5.47 -10.77
N LEU A 369 -0.29 5.96 -10.73
CA LEU A 369 0.87 5.16 -10.35
C LEU A 369 1.60 5.80 -9.19
N SER A 370 1.94 4.99 -8.17
CA SER A 370 2.80 5.36 -7.06
C SER A 370 3.55 4.13 -6.53
N ALA A 371 4.24 4.30 -5.40
CA ALA A 371 4.86 3.21 -4.67
C ALA A 371 4.39 3.23 -3.21
N ASP A 372 4.44 2.08 -2.58
CA ASP A 372 4.13 1.89 -1.16
C ASP A 372 5.25 2.37 -0.23
N HIS A 373 6.49 2.41 -0.70
CA HIS A 373 7.68 3.00 -0.07
C HIS A 373 8.84 3.10 -1.07
N GLY A 374 9.94 3.73 -0.64
CA GLY A 374 11.23 3.69 -1.32
C GLY A 374 12.17 2.67 -0.68
N ALA A 375 13.49 2.85 -0.85
CA ALA A 375 14.51 1.98 -0.28
C ALA A 375 15.85 2.70 -0.08
N PRO A 376 16.62 2.36 1.00
CA PRO A 376 18.00 2.78 1.16
C PRO A 376 18.92 1.98 0.26
N GLU A 377 20.10 2.51 -0.01
CA GLU A 377 21.21 1.73 -0.53
C GLU A 377 21.73 0.75 0.54
N ALA A 378 22.40 -0.33 0.10
CA ALA A 378 23.03 -1.27 1.02
C ALA A 378 24.06 -0.55 1.93
N PRO A 379 24.13 -0.88 3.25
CA PRO A 379 25.08 -0.25 4.16
C PRO A 379 26.53 -0.32 3.65
N GLU A 380 26.95 -1.45 3.12
CA GLU A 380 28.30 -1.67 2.59
C GLU A 380 28.58 -0.80 1.37
N TYR A 381 27.58 -0.58 0.50
CA TYR A 381 27.71 0.37 -0.61
C TYR A 381 27.91 1.80 -0.09
N MET A 382 27.14 2.20 0.93
CA MET A 382 27.26 3.54 1.53
C MET A 382 28.60 3.71 2.25
N GLN A 383 29.13 2.66 2.90
CA GLN A 383 30.47 2.66 3.47
C GLN A 383 31.55 2.86 2.41
N SER A 384 31.39 2.25 1.22
CA SER A 384 32.35 2.36 0.12
C SER A 384 32.51 3.80 -0.40
N ILE A 385 31.50 4.66 -0.18
CA ILE A 385 31.54 6.09 -0.52
C ILE A 385 31.78 6.99 0.69
N GLY A 386 32.09 6.41 1.87
CA GLY A 386 32.58 7.11 3.05
C GLY A 386 31.54 7.48 4.10
N LEU A 387 30.31 6.92 4.06
CA LEU A 387 29.33 7.10 5.14
C LEU A 387 29.59 6.09 6.27
N ASP A 388 29.36 6.53 7.51
CA ASP A 388 29.37 5.65 8.69
C ASP A 388 28.02 4.98 8.82
N THR A 389 27.95 3.72 8.41
CA THR A 389 26.74 2.89 8.37
C THR A 389 27.05 1.48 8.82
N GLY A 390 26.04 0.69 9.10
CA GLY A 390 26.25 -0.69 9.54
C GLY A 390 24.97 -1.51 9.59
N ARG A 391 25.13 -2.72 10.14
CA ARG A 391 24.03 -3.65 10.41
C ARG A 391 23.89 -3.83 11.89
N PHE A 392 22.66 -3.74 12.40
CA PHE A 392 22.32 -4.01 13.78
C PHE A 392 21.42 -5.23 13.85
N ASP A 393 21.87 -6.26 14.57
CA ASP A 393 21.11 -7.49 14.76
C ASP A 393 20.27 -7.40 16.03
N PHE A 394 18.94 -7.45 15.88
CA PHE A 394 18.01 -7.46 17.00
C PHE A 394 18.12 -8.71 17.89
N ASP A 395 18.75 -9.78 17.42
CA ASP A 395 19.03 -10.93 18.26
C ASP A 395 19.98 -10.60 19.42
N HIS A 396 20.68 -9.43 19.36
CA HIS A 396 21.37 -8.86 20.50
C HIS A 396 20.47 -8.46 21.67
N PHE A 397 19.15 -8.29 21.45
CA PHE A 397 18.18 -8.14 22.54
C PHE A 397 17.87 -9.47 23.25
N LYS A 398 18.21 -10.60 22.67
CA LYS A 398 18.24 -11.89 23.36
C LYS A 398 19.43 -11.89 24.32
N GLN A 399 19.20 -12.21 25.56
CA GLN A 399 20.13 -12.10 26.70
C GLN A 399 21.53 -12.71 26.48
N PRO A 400 22.59 -12.18 27.07
CA PRO A 400 22.72 -10.88 27.74
C PRO A 400 23.12 -9.76 26.77
N ASN A 401 22.55 -8.56 26.95
CA ASN A 401 22.84 -7.38 26.13
C ASN A 401 22.94 -6.11 26.99
N PRO A 402 23.47 -4.98 26.48
CA PRO A 402 23.63 -3.75 27.25
C PRO A 402 22.30 -3.23 27.84
N LEU A 403 21.19 -3.35 27.10
CA LEU A 403 19.89 -2.89 27.54
C LEU A 403 19.34 -3.75 28.70
N SER A 404 19.48 -5.07 28.61
CA SER A 404 19.10 -5.97 29.71
C SER A 404 19.96 -5.78 30.95
N ALA A 405 21.24 -5.47 30.80
CA ALA A 405 22.13 -5.14 31.92
C ALA A 405 21.70 -3.85 32.61
N ALA A 406 21.38 -2.80 31.84
CA ALA A 406 20.86 -1.54 32.39
C ALA A 406 19.52 -1.72 33.11
N LEU A 407 18.63 -2.57 32.62
CA LEU A 407 17.36 -2.92 33.27
C LEU A 407 17.60 -3.65 34.60
N LEU A 408 18.53 -4.61 34.62
CA LEU A 408 18.90 -5.31 35.84
C LEU A 408 19.49 -4.35 36.89
N GLU A 409 20.40 -3.48 36.50
CA GLU A 409 20.98 -2.46 37.41
C GLU A 409 19.92 -1.50 37.96
N ARG A 410 19.02 -1.03 37.12
CA ARG A 410 18.05 0.01 37.49
C ARG A 410 16.84 -0.54 38.25
N PHE A 411 16.33 -1.70 37.87
CA PHE A 411 15.06 -2.26 38.35
C PHE A 411 15.21 -3.63 39.04
N GLY A 412 16.41 -4.20 39.07
CA GLY A 412 16.65 -5.53 39.63
C GLY A 412 16.10 -6.68 38.79
N ARG A 413 15.70 -6.43 37.52
CA ARG A 413 15.11 -7.42 36.59
C ARG A 413 15.67 -7.20 35.19
N ASN A 414 15.88 -8.29 34.46
CA ASN A 414 16.34 -8.29 33.07
C ASN A 414 15.32 -8.87 32.07
N ASP A 415 14.14 -9.27 32.56
CA ASP A 415 13.04 -9.88 31.80
C ASP A 415 11.92 -8.89 31.46
N LEU A 416 12.21 -7.60 31.49
CA LEU A 416 11.23 -6.52 31.25
C LEU A 416 10.99 -6.26 29.74
N ILE A 417 11.81 -6.81 28.84
CA ILE A 417 11.57 -6.81 27.39
C ILE A 417 11.03 -8.19 27.01
N LEU A 418 9.89 -8.20 26.34
CA LEU A 418 9.18 -9.43 25.95
C LEU A 418 9.56 -9.86 24.55
N ALA A 419 9.56 -8.94 23.58
CA ALA A 419 9.80 -9.21 22.18
C ALA A 419 10.31 -7.96 21.45
N HIS A 420 10.87 -8.19 20.27
CA HIS A 420 11.12 -7.19 19.25
C HIS A 420 10.31 -7.56 17.99
N SER A 421 9.65 -6.59 17.40
CA SER A 421 8.99 -6.67 16.09
C SER A 421 9.15 -5.32 15.42
N HIS A 422 9.93 -5.25 14.33
CA HIS A 422 10.23 -3.96 13.69
C HIS A 422 8.96 -3.14 13.47
N PRO A 423 8.94 -1.85 13.81
CA PRO A 423 9.99 -1.04 14.45
C PRO A 423 9.90 -0.97 15.99
N TYR A 424 9.30 -1.94 16.65
CA TYR A 424 8.91 -1.85 18.07
C TYR A 424 9.69 -2.78 18.99
N LEU A 425 9.97 -2.28 20.21
CA LEU A 425 10.19 -3.11 21.39
C LEU A 425 8.88 -3.27 22.15
N HIS A 426 8.60 -4.50 22.59
CA HIS A 426 7.45 -4.86 23.40
C HIS A 426 7.89 -5.18 24.81
N LEU A 427 7.34 -4.48 25.81
CA LEU A 427 7.68 -4.68 27.20
C LEU A 427 6.81 -5.75 27.84
N ASN A 428 7.38 -6.46 28.83
CA ASN A 428 6.69 -7.44 29.65
C ASN A 428 5.88 -6.73 30.75
N TYR A 429 4.69 -6.28 30.42
CA TYR A 429 3.82 -5.57 31.39
C TYR A 429 3.37 -6.47 32.57
N ILE A 430 3.43 -7.79 32.43
CA ILE A 430 3.18 -8.71 33.55
C ILE A 430 4.33 -8.61 34.54
N ALA A 431 5.58 -8.80 34.07
CA ALA A 431 6.76 -8.68 34.92
C ALA A 431 6.93 -7.30 35.56
N ILE A 432 6.57 -6.22 34.81
CA ILE A 432 6.57 -4.85 35.32
C ILE A 432 5.60 -4.69 36.50
N ARG A 433 4.36 -5.18 36.38
CA ARG A 433 3.37 -5.15 37.45
C ARG A 433 3.76 -6.01 38.65
N GLU A 434 4.27 -7.23 38.43
CA GLU A 434 4.75 -8.12 39.49
C GLU A 434 5.89 -7.49 40.31
N ALA A 435 6.75 -6.70 39.65
CA ALA A 435 7.82 -5.96 40.30
C ALA A 435 7.34 -4.68 41.01
N GLY A 436 6.06 -4.33 40.95
CA GLY A 436 5.51 -3.07 41.49
C GLY A 436 6.06 -1.83 40.80
N LEU A 437 6.48 -1.94 39.53
CA LEU A 437 7.02 -0.85 38.73
C LEU A 437 5.92 -0.12 37.96
N GLU A 438 6.10 1.19 37.79
CA GLU A 438 5.22 2.01 36.95
C GLU A 438 5.58 1.83 35.48
N PRO A 439 4.65 1.37 34.61
CA PRO A 439 4.93 1.10 33.20
C PRO A 439 5.58 2.26 32.45
N SER A 440 5.08 3.47 32.64
CA SER A 440 5.60 4.68 31.97
C SER A 440 7.06 4.99 32.35
N VAL A 441 7.47 4.65 33.57
CA VAL A 441 8.86 4.81 34.01
C VAL A 441 9.78 3.81 33.32
N VAL A 442 9.33 2.56 33.18
CA VAL A 442 10.10 1.51 32.48
C VAL A 442 10.17 1.82 30.97
N GLU A 443 9.06 2.19 30.34
CA GLU A 443 9.01 2.56 28.91
C GLU A 443 9.99 3.68 28.58
N ARG A 444 9.96 4.80 29.33
CA ARG A 444 10.87 5.93 29.11
C ARG A 444 12.33 5.56 29.39
N PHE A 445 12.59 4.73 30.39
CA PHE A 445 13.94 4.24 30.65
C PHE A 445 14.46 3.39 29.49
N VAL A 446 13.66 2.44 28.98
CA VAL A 446 14.02 1.61 27.83
C VAL A 446 14.27 2.47 26.59
N ALA A 447 13.43 3.46 26.32
CA ALA A 447 13.65 4.39 25.21
C ALA A 447 14.97 5.16 25.34
N ALA A 448 15.27 5.68 26.55
CA ALA A 448 16.50 6.42 26.83
C ALA A 448 17.78 5.55 26.73
N GLU A 449 17.71 4.27 27.10
CA GLU A 449 18.82 3.32 26.95
C GLU A 449 18.98 2.84 25.51
N ALA A 450 17.87 2.61 24.79
CA ALA A 450 17.91 2.15 23.40
C ALA A 450 18.64 3.12 22.46
N ILE A 451 18.51 4.43 22.67
CA ILE A 451 19.22 5.45 21.87
C ILE A 451 20.75 5.35 22.00
N LYS A 452 21.27 4.73 23.07
CA LYS A 452 22.72 4.54 23.27
C LYS A 452 23.29 3.37 22.47
N LEU A 453 22.42 2.55 21.88
CA LEU A 453 22.85 1.42 21.06
C LEU A 453 23.33 1.90 19.68
N PRO A 454 24.39 1.31 19.13
CA PRO A 454 24.85 1.65 17.78
C PRO A 454 23.73 1.47 16.76
N GLY A 455 23.58 2.40 15.84
CA GLY A 455 22.61 2.33 14.77
C GLY A 455 21.17 2.73 15.15
N ILE A 456 20.90 3.18 16.40
CA ILE A 456 19.61 3.69 16.82
C ILE A 456 19.67 5.23 16.93
N ALA A 457 18.99 5.91 16.02
CA ALA A 457 18.91 7.38 15.98
C ALA A 457 17.88 7.95 16.96
N TYR A 458 16.71 7.30 17.09
CA TYR A 458 15.60 7.73 17.94
C TYR A 458 14.92 6.55 18.59
N ALA A 459 14.44 6.76 19.79
CA ALA A 459 13.51 5.86 20.46
C ALA A 459 12.43 6.70 21.14
N MET A 460 11.18 6.26 21.06
CA MET A 460 10.05 6.98 21.61
C MET A 460 9.10 6.01 22.31
N SER A 461 8.83 6.28 23.58
CA SER A 461 7.97 5.42 24.38
C SER A 461 6.49 5.65 24.08
N ARG A 462 5.68 4.61 24.28
CA ARG A 462 4.22 4.66 24.21
C ARG A 462 3.65 5.75 25.13
N SER A 463 4.15 5.85 26.37
CA SER A 463 3.69 6.85 27.32
C SER A 463 3.96 8.29 26.87
N GLU A 464 5.11 8.58 26.23
CA GLU A 464 5.36 9.91 25.66
C GLU A 464 4.35 10.24 24.55
N LEU A 465 4.02 9.25 23.68
CA LEU A 465 3.04 9.44 22.61
C LEU A 465 1.62 9.67 23.15
N VAL A 466 1.21 8.90 24.16
CA VAL A 466 -0.13 9.00 24.78
C VAL A 466 -0.27 10.30 25.59
N ASP A 467 0.75 10.66 26.35
CA ASP A 467 0.75 11.87 27.20
C ASP A 467 0.98 13.15 26.38
N GLY A 468 1.40 13.04 25.11
CA GLY A 468 1.77 14.18 24.28
C GLY A 468 3.05 14.87 24.73
N GLN A 469 3.92 14.18 25.48
CA GLN A 469 5.16 14.70 26.06
C GLN A 469 6.36 14.47 25.14
N TYR A 470 6.31 15.03 23.95
CA TYR A 470 7.41 14.95 22.97
C TYR A 470 7.57 16.26 22.21
N ALA A 471 8.77 16.47 21.65
CA ALA A 471 9.03 17.61 20.80
C ALA A 471 8.22 17.54 19.50
N ASP A 472 7.73 18.67 19.01
CA ASP A 472 7.06 18.75 17.70
C ASP A 472 8.08 18.84 16.56
N ALA A 473 8.96 17.83 16.47
CA ALA A 473 9.95 17.72 15.41
C ALA A 473 9.49 16.72 14.31
N PRO A 474 10.10 16.75 13.11
CA PRO A 474 9.62 15.94 11.98
C PRO A 474 9.50 14.45 12.26
N ILE A 475 10.52 13.80 12.85
CA ILE A 475 10.53 12.37 13.14
C ILE A 475 9.47 12.00 14.19
N GLN A 476 9.32 12.79 15.25
CA GLN A 476 8.30 12.56 16.26
C GLN A 476 6.89 12.65 15.69
N ARG A 477 6.64 13.61 14.77
CA ARG A 477 5.36 13.67 14.04
C ARG A 477 5.12 12.43 13.17
N GLN A 478 6.17 11.89 12.53
CA GLN A 478 6.06 10.66 11.73
C GLN A 478 5.75 9.45 12.61
N ILE A 479 6.45 9.30 13.75
CA ILE A 479 6.18 8.24 14.73
C ILE A 479 4.74 8.32 15.24
N ARG A 480 4.26 9.51 15.61
CA ARG A 480 2.87 9.71 16.06
C ARG A 480 1.84 9.30 15.01
N ARG A 481 2.09 9.58 13.73
CA ARG A 481 1.19 9.16 12.65
C ARG A 481 1.19 7.65 12.42
N ASN A 482 2.27 6.98 12.81
CA ASN A 482 2.35 5.53 12.77
C ASN A 482 1.70 4.86 13.99
N PHE A 483 1.57 5.56 15.10
CA PHE A 483 1.14 5.01 16.38
C PHE A 483 -0.36 4.71 16.41
N HIS A 484 -0.70 3.42 16.58
CA HIS A 484 -2.05 2.93 16.88
C HIS A 484 -2.06 2.31 18.28
N PHE A 485 -3.01 2.75 19.11
CA PHE A 485 -3.04 2.42 20.53
C PHE A 485 -3.01 0.91 20.82
N ASP A 486 -3.75 0.09 20.05
CA ASP A 486 -3.89 -1.35 20.31
C ASP A 486 -2.86 -2.22 19.58
N ARG A 487 -2.06 -1.66 18.64
CA ARG A 487 -1.20 -2.45 17.74
C ARG A 487 0.27 -2.07 17.79
N SER A 488 0.58 -0.83 18.16
CA SER A 488 1.96 -0.38 18.29
C SER A 488 2.60 -0.89 19.57
N GLY A 489 3.90 -1.17 19.50
CA GLY A 489 4.65 -1.64 20.65
C GLY A 489 4.89 -0.57 21.74
N SER A 490 5.65 -0.97 22.76
CA SER A 490 5.91 -0.13 23.93
C SER A 490 6.93 0.98 23.67
N VAL A 491 7.88 0.74 22.78
CA VAL A 491 8.89 1.72 22.34
C VAL A 491 9.06 1.59 20.84
N HIS A 492 8.91 2.71 20.13
CA HIS A 492 9.19 2.81 18.70
C HIS A 492 10.67 3.16 18.51
N LEU A 493 11.38 2.37 17.72
CA LEU A 493 12.78 2.58 17.37
C LEU A 493 12.88 3.15 15.95
N VAL A 494 13.85 4.06 15.75
CA VAL A 494 14.25 4.54 14.42
C VAL A 494 15.75 4.34 14.29
N GLN A 495 16.16 3.63 13.25
CA GLN A 495 17.58 3.43 12.93
C GLN A 495 18.25 4.72 12.47
N GLU A 496 19.57 4.77 12.58
CA GLU A 496 20.38 5.80 11.91
C GLU A 496 20.27 5.65 10.39
N GLN A 497 20.60 6.71 9.66
CA GLN A 497 20.49 6.70 8.20
C GLN A 497 21.38 5.62 7.59
N TYR A 498 20.80 4.83 6.68
CA TYR A 498 21.43 3.71 5.99
C TYR A 498 21.92 2.58 6.90
N TRP A 499 21.51 2.56 8.18
CA TRP A 499 21.69 1.39 9.02
C TRP A 499 20.61 0.36 8.73
N PHE A 500 21.05 -0.88 8.66
CA PHE A 500 20.18 -2.03 8.43
C PHE A 500 19.88 -2.70 9.76
N LEU A 501 18.63 -2.59 10.21
CA LEU A 501 18.14 -3.33 11.36
C LEU A 501 17.60 -4.67 10.89
N HIS A 502 18.13 -5.79 11.39
CA HIS A 502 17.74 -7.12 10.97
C HIS A 502 17.63 -8.07 12.15
N SER A 503 17.02 -9.24 11.92
CA SER A 503 17.10 -10.40 12.78
C SER A 503 17.73 -11.54 11.98
N THR A 504 18.81 -12.11 12.48
CA THR A 504 19.47 -13.27 11.88
C THR A 504 18.51 -14.46 11.80
N ASP A 505 17.65 -14.64 12.81
CA ASP A 505 16.64 -15.69 12.83
C ASP A 505 15.58 -15.52 11.74
N GLU A 506 15.15 -14.29 11.45
CA GLU A 506 14.17 -14.02 10.39
C GLU A 506 14.76 -14.28 9.01
N ALA A 507 15.97 -13.80 8.75
CA ALA A 507 16.70 -14.09 7.52
C ALA A 507 16.89 -15.60 7.31
N ALA A 508 17.25 -16.33 8.37
CA ALA A 508 17.39 -17.78 8.32
C ALA A 508 16.06 -18.50 8.04
N LYS A 509 14.95 -18.04 8.65
CA LYS A 509 13.60 -18.59 8.40
C LYS A 509 13.15 -18.41 6.95
N MET A 510 13.54 -17.32 6.30
CA MET A 510 13.27 -17.08 4.89
C MET A 510 14.20 -17.86 3.95
N GLY A 511 15.23 -18.54 4.47
CA GLY A 511 16.22 -19.27 3.67
C GLY A 511 17.13 -18.35 2.85
N LEU A 512 17.17 -17.06 3.18
CA LEU A 512 17.95 -16.03 2.51
C LEU A 512 19.19 -15.75 3.37
N ALA A 513 20.35 -16.08 2.88
CA ALA A 513 21.63 -15.75 3.51
C ALA A 513 21.94 -14.27 3.24
N GLY A 514 21.37 -13.39 4.06
CA GLY A 514 21.56 -11.96 4.00
C GLY A 514 20.68 -11.26 2.95
N LEU A 515 20.17 -10.09 3.30
CA LEU A 515 19.55 -9.16 2.36
C LEU A 515 20.53 -8.01 2.15
N ALA A 516 20.60 -7.47 0.93
CA ALA A 516 21.44 -6.32 0.61
C ALA A 516 20.88 -5.04 1.27
N ALA A 517 19.55 -4.84 1.20
CA ALA A 517 18.89 -3.66 1.76
C ALA A 517 17.55 -4.02 2.40
N ILE A 518 17.11 -3.18 3.35
CA ILE A 518 15.79 -3.22 3.96
C ILE A 518 15.27 -1.79 4.13
N HIS A 519 13.97 -1.62 4.12
CA HIS A 519 13.23 -0.37 4.31
C HIS A 519 12.40 -0.41 5.60
N GLY A 520 11.62 0.63 5.87
CA GLY A 520 10.75 0.69 7.05
C GLY A 520 11.13 1.84 7.99
N SER A 521 11.70 2.94 7.46
CA SER A 521 12.16 4.07 8.24
C SER A 521 11.48 5.39 7.86
N PRO A 522 11.56 6.44 8.72
CA PRO A 522 11.08 7.78 8.39
C PRO A 522 12.02 8.56 7.45
N TRP A 523 13.15 7.99 7.04
CA TRP A 523 14.16 8.68 6.25
C TRP A 523 13.69 8.92 4.81
N VAL A 524 14.32 9.91 4.15
CA VAL A 524 13.90 10.37 2.82
C VAL A 524 13.95 9.26 1.78
N TYR A 525 14.93 8.39 1.82
CA TYR A 525 15.07 7.29 0.85
C TYR A 525 13.92 6.27 0.92
N ASP A 526 13.29 6.09 2.09
CA ASP A 526 12.14 5.20 2.28
C ASP A 526 10.81 5.93 2.04
N THR A 527 10.75 7.23 2.38
CA THR A 527 9.51 8.01 2.26
C THR A 527 9.29 8.60 0.88
N TYR A 528 10.34 8.81 0.08
CA TYR A 528 10.28 9.44 -1.23
C TYR A 528 9.82 8.46 -2.31
N VAL A 529 8.65 8.72 -2.88
CA VAL A 529 8.03 7.91 -3.93
C VAL A 529 7.51 8.80 -5.07
N PRO A 530 7.34 8.28 -6.30
CA PRO A 530 6.69 9.04 -7.36
C PRO A 530 5.18 9.03 -7.19
N ILE A 531 4.49 10.07 -7.68
CA ILE A 531 3.04 10.04 -7.92
C ILE A 531 2.78 10.53 -9.33
N PHE A 532 2.07 9.70 -10.10
CA PHE A 532 1.60 10.02 -11.45
C PHE A 532 0.09 9.87 -11.54
N PHE A 533 -0.53 10.80 -12.25
CA PHE A 533 -1.88 10.67 -12.78
C PHE A 533 -1.83 10.83 -14.29
N ALA A 534 -2.53 9.99 -15.05
CA ALA A 534 -2.55 10.05 -16.51
C ALA A 534 -3.87 9.52 -17.08
N GLY A 535 -4.04 9.63 -18.39
CA GLY A 535 -5.24 9.20 -19.11
C GLY A 535 -6.44 10.14 -18.87
N HIS A 536 -7.63 9.70 -19.22
CA HIS A 536 -8.87 10.46 -19.18
C HIS A 536 -8.64 11.96 -19.49
N THR A 537 -9.03 12.87 -18.62
CA THR A 537 -8.85 14.33 -18.80
C THR A 537 -7.70 14.90 -17.96
N VAL A 538 -6.75 14.06 -17.53
CA VAL A 538 -5.60 14.50 -16.73
C VAL A 538 -4.64 15.31 -17.60
N PRO A 539 -4.26 16.56 -17.19
CA PRO A 539 -3.32 17.38 -17.96
C PRO A 539 -1.88 16.89 -17.81
N ALA A 540 -1.07 17.09 -18.85
CA ALA A 540 0.37 16.87 -18.81
C ALA A 540 1.06 18.02 -18.08
N GLN A 541 1.66 17.76 -16.91
CA GLN A 541 2.37 18.76 -16.11
C GLN A 541 3.30 18.14 -15.08
N LYS A 542 4.30 18.91 -14.65
CA LYS A 542 5.21 18.56 -13.56
C LYS A 542 4.95 19.44 -12.35
N ILE A 543 4.79 18.86 -11.17
CA ILE A 543 4.50 19.53 -9.91
C ILE A 543 5.64 19.28 -8.92
N ASP A 544 6.28 20.37 -8.47
CA ASP A 544 7.45 20.31 -7.58
C ASP A 544 7.12 20.56 -6.09
N ARG A 545 5.87 21.00 -5.78
CA ARG A 545 5.48 21.16 -4.38
C ARG A 545 5.42 19.81 -3.65
N ARG A 546 5.73 19.84 -2.36
CA ARG A 546 5.64 18.63 -1.52
C ARG A 546 4.19 18.16 -1.40
N VAL A 547 3.97 16.86 -1.64
CA VAL A 547 2.70 16.15 -1.49
C VAL A 547 2.92 14.84 -0.73
N SER A 548 1.86 14.11 -0.44
CA SER A 548 1.94 12.83 0.25
C SER A 548 1.13 11.75 -0.47
N PRO A 549 1.53 10.48 -0.44
CA PRO A 549 0.71 9.37 -0.92
C PRO A 549 -0.68 9.28 -0.28
N THR A 550 -0.87 9.82 0.93
CA THR A 550 -2.21 9.98 1.54
C THR A 550 -3.14 10.86 0.71
N ASP A 551 -2.61 11.69 -0.20
CA ASP A 551 -3.39 12.59 -1.03
C ASP A 551 -4.00 11.88 -2.27
N ILE A 552 -3.55 10.65 -2.59
CA ILE A 552 -4.04 9.89 -3.76
C ILE A 552 -5.51 9.52 -3.61
N ALA A 553 -5.88 8.86 -2.52
CA ALA A 553 -7.26 8.40 -2.31
C ALA A 553 -8.30 9.53 -2.34
N PRO A 554 -8.12 10.66 -1.61
CA PRO A 554 -9.06 11.78 -1.71
C PRO A 554 -9.04 12.44 -3.08
N THR A 555 -7.92 12.42 -3.83
CA THR A 555 -7.86 12.92 -5.21
C THR A 555 -8.72 12.09 -6.15
N ILE A 556 -8.62 10.76 -6.10
CA ILE A 556 -9.47 9.86 -6.89
C ILE A 556 -10.93 10.04 -6.50
N SER A 557 -11.23 10.11 -5.19
CA SER A 557 -12.60 10.30 -4.70
C SER A 557 -13.20 11.62 -5.17
N ASP A 558 -12.45 12.73 -5.11
CA ASP A 558 -12.86 14.05 -5.61
C ASP A 558 -13.05 14.01 -7.13
N TYR A 559 -12.13 13.37 -7.85
CA TYR A 559 -12.21 13.18 -9.30
C TYR A 559 -13.47 12.42 -9.72
N LEU A 560 -13.90 11.43 -8.94
CA LEU A 560 -15.09 10.62 -9.18
C LEU A 560 -16.37 11.21 -8.57
N GLY A 561 -16.27 12.28 -7.77
CA GLY A 561 -17.41 12.85 -7.05
C GLY A 561 -18.02 11.89 -6.02
N ILE A 562 -17.21 11.04 -5.39
CA ILE A 562 -17.62 10.10 -4.36
C ILE A 562 -17.08 10.51 -2.98
N LYS A 563 -17.62 9.90 -1.93
CA LYS A 563 -17.16 10.12 -0.56
C LYS A 563 -15.70 9.67 -0.38
N TYR A 564 -14.93 10.39 0.42
CA TYR A 564 -13.59 9.96 0.83
C TYR A 564 -13.65 8.71 1.72
N PRO A 565 -12.62 7.84 1.67
CA PRO A 565 -12.49 6.74 2.62
C PRO A 565 -12.61 7.21 4.07
N SER A 566 -13.19 6.38 4.93
CA SER A 566 -13.60 6.76 6.30
C SER A 566 -12.44 7.25 7.20
N GLY A 567 -11.24 6.70 6.99
CA GLY A 567 -10.03 7.08 7.72
C GLY A 567 -9.23 8.23 7.10
N ASN A 568 -9.64 8.77 5.94
CA ASN A 568 -8.87 9.73 5.16
C ASN A 568 -8.30 10.87 6.01
N SER A 569 -7.06 11.21 5.78
CA SER A 569 -6.31 12.30 6.40
C SER A 569 -5.50 13.13 5.38
N GLY A 570 -5.56 12.74 4.10
CA GLY A 570 -4.96 13.45 2.97
C GLY A 570 -5.89 14.53 2.40
N ASN A 571 -5.37 15.28 1.44
CA ASN A 571 -6.09 16.33 0.73
C ASN A 571 -6.09 16.05 -0.77
N PRO A 572 -7.16 16.37 -1.52
CA PRO A 572 -7.16 16.20 -2.97
C PRO A 572 -6.12 17.09 -3.64
N LEU A 573 -5.44 16.54 -4.64
CA LEU A 573 -4.46 17.23 -5.47
C LEU A 573 -5.20 18.04 -6.53
N SER A 574 -5.40 19.32 -6.25
CA SER A 574 -6.22 20.20 -7.08
C SER A 574 -5.73 20.36 -8.52
N GLU A 575 -4.46 20.07 -8.79
CA GLU A 575 -3.87 20.08 -10.12
C GLU A 575 -4.46 19.00 -11.03
N VAL A 576 -4.95 17.90 -10.43
CA VAL A 576 -5.62 16.82 -11.14
C VAL A 576 -7.12 17.09 -11.25
N THR A 577 -7.77 17.57 -10.17
CA THR A 577 -9.23 17.68 -10.09
C THR A 577 -9.79 18.95 -10.75
N ARG A 578 -9.06 20.08 -10.74
CA ARG A 578 -9.51 21.37 -11.35
C ARG A 578 -9.56 21.34 -12.88
N ALA A 579 -8.74 20.52 -13.54
CA ALA A 579 -8.78 20.40 -14.99
C ALA A 579 -10.18 20.00 -15.49
N ARG A 580 -10.93 19.25 -14.69
CA ARG A 580 -12.30 18.84 -14.97
C ARG A 580 -13.33 19.98 -14.84
N THR A 581 -13.11 20.93 -13.92
CA THR A 581 -14.05 22.04 -13.66
C THR A 581 -13.99 23.10 -14.76
N ILE A 582 -12.90 23.21 -15.54
CA ILE A 582 -12.71 24.20 -16.61
C ILE A 582 -13.33 23.72 -17.93
N THR A 583 -13.56 22.42 -18.09
CA THR A 583 -14.17 21.81 -19.30
C THR A 583 -15.70 21.66 -19.20
N GLN A 584 -16.31 22.00 -18.08
CA GLN A 584 -17.76 22.12 -17.86
C GLN A 584 -18.21 23.59 -17.97
#